data_76218b761b89abdd7d07fb32a816e789
#
_entry.id   76218b761b89abdd7d07fb32a816e789
#
_cell.length_a   1.000
_cell.length_b   1.000
_cell.length_c   1.000
_cell.angle_alpha   90.00
_cell.angle_beta   90.00
_cell.angle_gamma   90.00
#
_symmetry.space_group_name_H-M   'P 1'
#
loop_
_entity.id
_entity.type
_entity.pdbx_description
1 polymer ?
#
loop_
_entity_poly.entity_id
_entity_poly.type
_entity_poly.pdbx_seq_one_letter_code
_entity_poly.pdbx_strand_id
1 'polypeptide(L)'
;PYIPRRIRVTLSPEEAEEYAAARRMYTNFIRAHQIDFSERDGWTRFIMLSARLPGGRDAMKAYLKQRAIAQCSRAKLNIVWDIMRENRSERIIIFTADNDTAYRMGEIFCMPVLTHKTKAAERKDFLDRFRSGEYPVLLTSKVLNEGVDVPEASIGIVVSGSGSTREHVQRLGRILRAKGGKQAVLYELVSDGTS
;
A
#
# COMPACT_ATOMS: atom_id res chain seq x y z
N PRO A 1 7.42 -22.20 -0.30
CA PRO A 1 7.14 -21.73 -1.65
C PRO A 1 5.71 -21.20 -1.74
N TYR A 2 5.51 -20.04 -2.35
CA TYR A 2 4.21 -19.41 -2.59
C TYR A 2 4.03 -19.21 -4.09
N ILE A 3 2.75 -19.02 -4.52
CA ILE A 3 2.40 -18.72 -5.90
C ILE A 3 2.25 -17.19 -6.02
N PRO A 4 3.08 -16.49 -6.81
CA PRO A 4 2.86 -15.08 -7.09
C PRO A 4 1.76 -14.89 -8.13
N ARG A 5 0.83 -13.97 -7.86
CA ARG A 5 -0.23 -13.54 -8.77
C ARG A 5 -0.22 -12.03 -8.90
N ARG A 6 0.19 -11.52 -10.04
CA ARG A 6 0.17 -10.10 -10.32
C ARG A 6 -1.13 -9.73 -11.01
N ILE A 7 -1.89 -8.81 -10.41
CA ILE A 7 -3.14 -8.30 -10.95
C ILE A 7 -2.93 -6.84 -11.36
N ARG A 8 -3.09 -6.55 -12.63
CA ARG A 8 -3.11 -5.20 -13.15
C ARG A 8 -4.51 -4.63 -12.95
N VAL A 9 -4.58 -3.46 -12.34
CA VAL A 9 -5.83 -2.81 -11.97
C VAL A 9 -5.98 -1.55 -12.80
N THR A 10 -7.02 -1.50 -13.61
CA THR A 10 -7.38 -0.33 -14.40
C THR A 10 -8.18 0.64 -13.54
N LEU A 11 -7.82 1.91 -13.56
CA LEU A 11 -8.59 2.97 -12.90
C LEU A 11 -9.94 3.15 -13.61
N SER A 12 -10.97 3.56 -12.87
CA SER A 12 -12.21 4.01 -13.51
C SER A 12 -11.94 5.27 -14.36
N PRO A 13 -12.80 5.58 -15.36
CA PRO A 13 -12.64 6.80 -16.16
C PRO A 13 -12.53 8.06 -15.30
N GLU A 14 -13.33 8.18 -14.24
CA GLU A 14 -13.31 9.30 -13.31
C GLU A 14 -11.99 9.35 -12.52
N GLU A 15 -11.55 8.21 -11.97
CA GLU A 15 -10.27 8.14 -11.25
C GLU A 15 -9.08 8.41 -12.17
N ALA A 16 -9.12 7.94 -13.42
CA ALA A 16 -8.08 8.19 -14.40
C ALA A 16 -7.99 9.69 -14.76
N GLU A 17 -9.13 10.36 -14.91
CA GLU A 17 -9.18 11.80 -15.16
C GLU A 17 -8.65 12.60 -13.97
N GLU A 18 -9.08 12.27 -12.75
CA GLU A 18 -8.60 12.89 -11.53
C GLU A 18 -7.09 12.68 -11.33
N TYR A 19 -6.61 11.47 -11.61
CA TYR A 19 -5.18 11.16 -11.56
C TYR A 19 -4.40 12.00 -12.56
N ALA A 20 -4.87 12.05 -13.81
CA ALA A 20 -4.21 12.81 -14.88
C ALA A 20 -4.19 14.32 -14.58
N ALA A 21 -5.27 14.88 -14.04
CA ALA A 21 -5.34 16.29 -13.65
C ALA A 21 -4.36 16.61 -12.50
N ALA A 22 -4.35 15.78 -11.47
CA ALA A 22 -3.43 15.92 -10.34
C ALA A 22 -1.96 15.78 -10.79
N ARG A 23 -1.68 14.80 -11.66
CA ARG A 23 -0.34 14.60 -12.20
C ARG A 23 0.14 15.80 -13.03
N ARG A 24 -0.71 16.35 -13.89
CA ARG A 24 -0.36 17.57 -14.68
C ARG A 24 0.00 18.74 -13.76
N MET A 25 -0.83 19.02 -12.75
CA MET A 25 -0.58 20.10 -11.79
C MET A 25 0.76 19.94 -11.07
N TYR A 26 1.01 18.75 -10.53
CA TYR A 26 2.27 18.39 -9.88
C TYR A 26 3.48 18.52 -10.82
N THR A 27 3.38 17.95 -12.01
CA THR A 27 4.49 17.94 -12.99
C THR A 27 4.79 19.33 -13.50
N ASN A 28 3.78 20.18 -13.73
CA ASN A 28 3.96 21.57 -14.14
C ASN A 28 4.72 22.38 -13.09
N PHE A 29 4.40 22.20 -11.83
CA PHE A 29 5.13 22.86 -10.73
C PHE A 29 6.59 22.41 -10.68
N ILE A 30 6.87 21.11 -10.80
CA ILE A 30 8.22 20.54 -10.81
C ILE A 30 9.04 21.14 -11.98
N ARG A 31 8.46 21.17 -13.18
CA ARG A 31 9.14 21.72 -14.37
C ARG A 31 9.39 23.22 -14.24
N ALA A 32 8.38 23.99 -13.78
CA ALA A 32 8.50 25.43 -13.60
C ALA A 32 9.63 25.83 -12.64
N HIS A 33 9.87 24.99 -11.63
CA HIS A 33 10.89 25.26 -10.61
C HIS A 33 12.14 24.39 -10.74
N GLN A 34 12.30 23.69 -11.87
CA GLN A 34 13.48 22.87 -12.20
C GLN A 34 13.88 21.92 -11.05
N ILE A 35 12.88 21.23 -10.48
CA ILE A 35 13.11 20.26 -9.39
C ILE A 35 13.50 18.93 -10.01
N ASP A 36 14.71 18.46 -9.69
CA ASP A 36 15.22 17.15 -10.13
C ASP A 36 15.25 16.18 -8.95
N PHE A 37 14.50 15.07 -9.05
CA PHE A 37 14.46 14.02 -8.03
C PHE A 37 15.59 13.00 -8.15
N SER A 38 16.42 13.08 -9.17
CA SER A 38 17.67 12.31 -9.24
C SER A 38 18.74 12.89 -8.31
N GLU A 39 18.63 14.18 -7.97
CA GLU A 39 19.48 14.82 -6.98
C GLU A 39 19.12 14.39 -5.55
N ARG A 40 20.13 14.34 -4.68
CA ARG A 40 19.99 13.87 -3.29
C ARG A 40 18.99 14.69 -2.47
N ASP A 41 18.84 15.96 -2.76
CA ASP A 41 17.99 16.93 -2.08
C ASP A 41 16.69 17.28 -2.85
N GLY A 42 16.44 16.67 -4.00
CA GLY A 42 15.30 16.98 -4.86
C GLY A 42 13.95 16.92 -4.12
N TRP A 43 13.77 15.94 -3.25
CA TRP A 43 12.57 15.84 -2.42
C TRP A 43 12.47 16.97 -1.39
N THR A 44 13.55 17.27 -0.69
CA THR A 44 13.60 18.36 0.29
C THR A 44 13.32 19.70 -0.39
N ARG A 45 13.90 19.92 -1.58
CA ARG A 45 13.65 21.11 -2.41
C ARG A 45 12.18 21.22 -2.81
N PHE A 46 11.53 20.14 -3.24
CA PHE A 46 10.10 20.13 -3.53
C PHE A 46 9.28 20.55 -2.31
N ILE A 47 9.54 19.98 -1.13
CA ILE A 47 8.82 20.35 0.11
C ILE A 47 8.99 21.83 0.42
N MET A 48 10.22 22.34 0.39
CA MET A 48 10.50 23.74 0.69
C MET A 48 9.83 24.70 -0.29
N LEU A 49 9.93 24.44 -1.59
CA LEU A 49 9.33 25.29 -2.63
C LEU A 49 7.81 25.22 -2.61
N SER A 50 7.22 24.07 -2.38
CA SER A 50 5.77 23.90 -2.25
C SER A 50 5.19 24.66 -1.04
N ALA A 51 5.96 24.86 0.02
CA ALA A 51 5.55 25.63 1.18
C ALA A 51 5.65 27.15 0.98
N ARG A 52 6.54 27.61 0.10
CA ARG A 52 6.91 29.04 -0.03
C ARG A 52 6.38 29.72 -1.27
N LEU A 53 6.23 29.00 -2.38
CA LEU A 53 5.91 29.58 -3.68
C LEU A 53 4.41 29.55 -3.99
N PRO A 54 3.90 30.51 -4.79
CA PRO A 54 2.54 30.45 -5.32
C PRO A 54 2.27 29.14 -6.05
N GLY A 55 1.10 28.55 -5.85
CA GLY A 55 0.73 27.25 -6.43
C GLY A 55 1.40 26.03 -5.78
N GLY A 56 2.35 26.23 -4.86
CA GLY A 56 3.07 25.13 -4.23
C GLY A 56 2.19 24.23 -3.36
N ARG A 57 1.25 24.82 -2.61
CA ARG A 57 0.28 24.05 -1.81
C ARG A 57 -0.60 23.16 -2.70
N ASP A 58 -1.00 23.66 -3.85
CA ASP A 58 -1.82 22.91 -4.80
C ASP A 58 -1.01 21.80 -5.47
N ALA A 59 0.26 22.04 -5.78
CA ALA A 59 1.18 21.03 -6.26
C ALA A 59 1.39 19.90 -5.23
N MET A 60 1.53 20.24 -3.94
CA MET A 60 1.64 19.24 -2.88
C MET A 60 0.34 18.44 -2.72
N LYS A 61 -0.82 19.08 -2.73
CA LYS A 61 -2.13 18.39 -2.71
C LYS A 61 -2.29 17.48 -3.92
N ALA A 62 -1.89 17.94 -5.09
CA ALA A 62 -1.92 17.16 -6.33
C ALA A 62 -0.99 15.93 -6.27
N TYR A 63 0.20 16.09 -5.72
CA TYR A 63 1.11 14.96 -5.46
C TYR A 63 0.46 13.91 -4.55
N LEU A 64 -0.12 14.33 -3.43
CA LEU A 64 -0.77 13.41 -2.49
C LEU A 64 -2.01 12.74 -3.12
N LYS A 65 -2.80 13.51 -3.89
CA LYS A 65 -4.00 12.99 -4.56
C LYS A 65 -3.67 11.93 -5.61
N GLN A 66 -2.71 12.20 -6.51
CA GLN A 66 -2.32 11.21 -7.52
C GLN A 66 -1.78 9.93 -6.87
N ARG A 67 -1.01 10.07 -5.80
CA ARG A 67 -0.47 8.94 -5.05
C ARG A 67 -1.57 8.10 -4.39
N ALA A 68 -2.54 8.77 -3.75
CA ALA A 68 -3.68 8.09 -3.13
C ALA A 68 -4.50 7.30 -4.15
N ILE A 69 -4.77 7.86 -5.34
CA ILE A 69 -5.48 7.17 -6.42
C ILE A 69 -4.67 5.96 -6.91
N ALA A 70 -3.37 6.12 -7.16
CA ALA A 70 -2.52 5.04 -7.63
C ALA A 70 -2.43 3.88 -6.63
N GLN A 71 -2.40 4.17 -5.34
CA GLN A 71 -2.23 3.17 -4.28
C GLN A 71 -3.54 2.54 -3.82
N CYS A 72 -4.63 3.30 -3.76
CA CYS A 72 -5.88 2.89 -3.14
C CYS A 72 -7.10 3.27 -4.00
N SER A 73 -7.12 2.84 -5.27
CA SER A 73 -8.27 3.02 -6.14
C SER A 73 -9.46 2.15 -5.70
N ARG A 74 -10.67 2.54 -6.07
CA ARG A 74 -11.89 1.74 -5.82
C ARG A 74 -11.77 0.34 -6.42
N ALA A 75 -11.20 0.22 -7.61
CA ALA A 75 -10.98 -1.07 -8.26
C ALA A 75 -10.07 -1.98 -7.44
N LYS A 76 -8.99 -1.44 -6.84
CA LYS A 76 -8.14 -2.21 -5.92
C LYS A 76 -8.88 -2.64 -4.67
N LEU A 77 -9.66 -1.76 -4.06
CA LEU A 77 -10.46 -2.07 -2.87
C LEU A 77 -11.45 -3.21 -3.16
N ASN A 78 -12.10 -3.19 -4.32
CA ASN A 78 -13.02 -4.27 -4.73
C ASN A 78 -12.28 -5.61 -4.88
N ILE A 79 -11.10 -5.60 -5.51
CA ILE A 79 -10.29 -6.82 -5.67
C ILE A 79 -9.82 -7.35 -4.30
N VAL A 80 -9.37 -6.48 -3.41
CA VAL A 80 -9.01 -6.88 -2.03
C VAL A 80 -10.20 -7.51 -1.33
N TRP A 81 -11.38 -6.91 -1.43
CA TRP A 81 -12.61 -7.45 -0.86
C TRP A 81 -12.95 -8.83 -1.43
N ASP A 82 -12.87 -9.01 -2.75
CA ASP A 82 -13.13 -10.29 -3.40
C ASP A 82 -12.15 -11.37 -2.94
N ILE A 83 -10.85 -11.07 -2.88
CA ILE A 83 -9.83 -12.01 -2.38
C ILE A 83 -10.14 -12.41 -0.93
N MET A 84 -10.47 -11.45 -0.07
CA MET A 84 -10.83 -11.75 1.33
C MET A 84 -12.09 -12.63 1.41
N ARG A 85 -13.09 -12.33 0.63
CA ARG A 85 -14.35 -13.08 0.59
C ARG A 85 -14.16 -14.53 0.12
N GLU A 86 -13.32 -14.73 -0.89
CA GLU A 86 -13.02 -16.05 -1.45
C GLU A 86 -12.14 -16.90 -0.52
N ASN A 87 -11.38 -16.25 0.38
CA ASN A 87 -10.42 -16.91 1.28
C ASN A 87 -10.76 -16.72 2.77
N ARG A 88 -12.04 -16.75 3.13
CA ARG A 88 -12.53 -16.49 4.52
C ARG A 88 -11.95 -17.41 5.59
N SER A 89 -11.57 -18.62 5.22
CA SER A 89 -10.98 -19.60 6.13
C SER A 89 -9.47 -19.46 6.30
N GLU A 90 -8.87 -18.55 5.54
CA GLU A 90 -7.41 -18.37 5.49
C GLU A 90 -6.97 -17.14 6.29
N ARG A 91 -5.74 -17.16 6.77
CA ARG A 91 -5.10 -15.97 7.35
C ARG A 91 -4.51 -15.14 6.22
N ILE A 92 -4.90 -13.86 6.20
CA ILE A 92 -4.55 -12.92 5.13
C ILE A 92 -3.74 -11.77 5.72
N ILE A 93 -2.60 -11.45 5.12
CA ILE A 93 -1.84 -10.23 5.42
C ILE A 93 -1.92 -9.29 4.24
N ILE A 94 -2.35 -8.04 4.48
CA ILE A 94 -2.40 -6.98 3.48
C ILE A 94 -1.29 -5.98 3.76
N PHE A 95 -0.46 -5.74 2.76
CA PHE A 95 0.63 -4.77 2.81
C PHE A 95 0.31 -3.56 1.97
N THR A 96 0.55 -2.39 2.54
CA THR A 96 0.43 -1.11 1.85
C THR A 96 1.78 -0.40 1.75
N ALA A 97 1.92 0.48 0.78
CA ALA A 97 3.14 1.24 0.57
C ALA A 97 3.44 2.27 1.67
N ASP A 98 2.40 2.76 2.35
CA ASP A 98 2.50 3.75 3.41
C ASP A 98 1.40 3.59 4.47
N ASN A 99 1.56 4.33 5.57
CA ASN A 99 0.62 4.30 6.69
C ASN A 99 -0.74 4.89 6.33
N ASP A 100 -0.80 5.95 5.52
CA ASP A 100 -2.05 6.63 5.20
C ASP A 100 -2.97 5.70 4.40
N THR A 101 -2.41 4.95 3.44
CA THR A 101 -3.13 3.90 2.73
C THR A 101 -3.59 2.80 3.67
N ALA A 102 -2.74 2.36 4.62
CA ALA A 102 -3.09 1.34 5.60
C ALA A 102 -4.27 1.80 6.48
N TYR A 103 -4.21 2.99 7.04
CA TYR A 103 -5.29 3.52 7.88
C TYR A 103 -6.60 3.68 7.09
N ARG A 104 -6.53 4.23 5.88
CA ARG A 104 -7.71 4.36 5.01
C ARG A 104 -8.37 3.02 4.71
N MET A 105 -7.58 2.00 4.38
CA MET A 105 -8.12 0.65 4.16
C MET A 105 -8.66 0.04 5.45
N GLY A 106 -8.00 0.27 6.58
CA GLY A 106 -8.46 -0.19 7.90
C GLY A 106 -9.82 0.39 8.27
N GLU A 107 -10.06 1.66 7.98
CA GLU A 107 -11.37 2.31 8.16
C GLU A 107 -12.43 1.72 7.24
N ILE A 108 -12.12 1.54 5.95
CA ILE A 108 -13.05 1.02 4.94
C ILE A 108 -13.47 -0.43 5.28
N PHE A 109 -12.52 -1.27 5.66
CA PHE A 109 -12.76 -2.69 5.92
C PHE A 109 -13.00 -3.03 7.40
N CYS A 110 -12.97 -2.03 8.30
CA CYS A 110 -13.08 -2.20 9.75
C CYS A 110 -12.07 -3.22 10.29
N MET A 111 -10.81 -3.08 9.91
CA MET A 111 -9.73 -4.01 10.24
C MET A 111 -8.65 -3.37 11.11
N PRO A 112 -7.98 -4.17 11.97
CA PRO A 112 -6.83 -3.69 12.72
C PRO A 112 -5.67 -3.34 11.80
N VAL A 113 -5.02 -2.22 12.08
CA VAL A 113 -3.89 -1.70 11.30
C VAL A 113 -2.62 -1.70 12.14
N LEU A 114 -1.61 -2.42 11.69
CA LEU A 114 -0.30 -2.48 12.30
C LEU A 114 0.68 -1.56 11.58
N THR A 115 1.12 -0.50 12.25
CA THR A 115 2.14 0.43 11.73
C THR A 115 3.29 0.61 12.72
N HIS A 116 4.35 1.32 12.32
CA HIS A 116 5.43 1.67 13.25
C HIS A 116 4.96 2.54 14.43
N LYS A 117 3.80 3.21 14.31
CA LYS A 117 3.18 4.00 15.38
C LYS A 117 2.37 3.16 16.36
N THR A 118 2.08 1.91 16.04
CA THR A 118 1.33 1.01 16.93
C THR A 118 2.15 0.70 18.17
N LYS A 119 1.57 0.95 19.34
CA LYS A 119 2.22 0.70 20.65
C LYS A 119 2.56 -0.78 20.83
N ALA A 120 3.62 -1.08 21.56
CA ALA A 120 4.11 -2.45 21.72
C ALA A 120 3.05 -3.43 22.28
N ALA A 121 2.27 -2.99 23.26
CA ALA A 121 1.20 -3.81 23.86
C ALA A 121 0.07 -4.10 22.85
N GLU A 122 -0.37 -3.08 22.12
CA GLU A 122 -1.39 -3.20 21.07
C GLU A 122 -0.89 -4.05 19.90
N ARG A 123 0.36 -3.87 19.50
CA ARG A 123 1.01 -4.70 18.48
C ARG A 123 0.99 -6.17 18.87
N LYS A 124 1.36 -6.47 20.12
CA LYS A 124 1.34 -7.85 20.63
C LYS A 124 -0.08 -8.42 20.59
N ASP A 125 -1.08 -7.68 21.05
CA ASP A 125 -2.48 -8.10 21.03
C ASP A 125 -2.97 -8.42 19.60
N PHE A 126 -2.69 -7.54 18.65
CA PHE A 126 -3.07 -7.76 17.25
C PHE A 126 -2.40 -9.00 16.65
N LEU A 127 -1.11 -9.21 16.93
CA LEU A 127 -0.40 -10.39 16.43
C LEU A 127 -0.88 -11.68 17.09
N ASP A 128 -1.21 -11.66 18.38
CA ASP A 128 -1.72 -12.82 19.10
C ASP A 128 -3.13 -13.19 18.61
N ARG A 129 -4.02 -12.22 18.38
CA ARG A 129 -5.35 -12.44 17.79
C ARG A 129 -5.27 -12.88 16.32
N PHE A 130 -4.29 -12.42 15.56
CA PHE A 130 -4.07 -12.92 14.22
C PHE A 130 -3.53 -14.36 14.24
N ARG A 131 -2.64 -14.70 15.20
CA ARG A 131 -2.11 -16.05 15.38
C ARG A 131 -3.21 -17.04 15.80
N SER A 132 -4.13 -16.64 16.69
CA SER A 132 -5.27 -17.46 17.10
C SER A 132 -6.34 -17.61 16.02
N GLY A 133 -6.37 -16.71 15.02
CA GLY A 133 -7.40 -16.66 14.00
C GLY A 133 -8.63 -15.82 14.38
N GLU A 134 -8.64 -15.16 15.54
CA GLU A 134 -9.68 -14.22 15.94
C GLU A 134 -9.73 -13.04 14.97
N TYR A 135 -8.55 -12.56 14.52
CA TYR A 135 -8.43 -11.65 13.40
C TYR A 135 -7.92 -12.41 12.16
N PRO A 136 -8.79 -12.76 11.23
CA PRO A 136 -8.36 -13.51 10.04
C PRO A 136 -7.51 -12.67 9.07
N VAL A 137 -7.60 -11.34 9.17
CA VAL A 137 -6.89 -10.40 8.30
C VAL A 137 -6.10 -9.41 9.15
N LEU A 138 -4.84 -9.20 8.78
CA LEU A 138 -3.97 -8.18 9.34
C LEU A 138 -3.55 -7.21 8.24
N LEU A 139 -3.81 -5.93 8.47
CA LEU A 139 -3.40 -4.86 7.57
C LEU A 139 -2.15 -4.16 8.10
N THR A 140 -1.13 -4.01 7.29
CA THR A 140 0.14 -3.41 7.72
C THR A 140 0.78 -2.54 6.65
N SER A 141 1.55 -1.57 7.07
CA SER A 141 2.49 -0.84 6.23
C SER A 141 3.92 -1.40 6.39
N LYS A 142 4.93 -0.67 6.06
CA LYS A 142 6.37 -1.07 6.03
C LYS A 142 6.95 -1.71 7.30
N VAL A 143 6.16 -1.91 8.36
CA VAL A 143 6.62 -2.23 9.73
C VAL A 143 7.21 -3.63 9.90
N LEU A 144 6.99 -4.53 8.99
CA LEU A 144 7.56 -5.89 9.10
C LEU A 144 9.07 -5.95 8.83
N ASN A 145 9.73 -4.80 8.78
CA ASN A 145 11.16 -4.66 8.49
C ASN A 145 12.06 -4.88 9.71
N GLU A 146 11.52 -4.83 10.92
CA GLU A 146 12.32 -4.68 12.15
C GLU A 146 12.08 -5.84 13.14
N GLY A 147 12.35 -7.08 12.74
CA GLY A 147 12.39 -8.19 13.70
C GLY A 147 11.07 -8.52 14.41
N VAL A 148 9.94 -8.08 13.87
CA VAL A 148 8.62 -8.46 14.39
C VAL A 148 8.33 -9.88 13.96
N ASP A 149 8.12 -10.79 14.91
CA ASP A 149 7.67 -12.16 14.66
C ASP A 149 6.21 -12.16 14.20
N VAL A 150 6.02 -12.00 12.89
CA VAL A 150 4.69 -12.00 12.28
C VAL A 150 4.25 -13.45 12.09
N PRO A 151 3.06 -13.79 12.59
CA PRO A 151 2.52 -15.13 12.40
C PRO A 151 2.34 -15.49 10.93
N GLU A 152 2.49 -16.76 10.62
CA GLU A 152 2.35 -17.27 9.26
C GLU A 152 0.95 -17.01 8.69
N ALA A 153 0.92 -16.63 7.42
CA ALA A 153 -0.29 -16.45 6.64
C ALA A 153 -0.25 -17.31 5.37
N SER A 154 -1.40 -17.71 4.86
CA SER A 154 -1.49 -18.43 3.60
C SER A 154 -1.74 -17.51 2.40
N ILE A 155 -2.26 -16.31 2.64
CA ILE A 155 -2.52 -15.29 1.62
C ILE A 155 -1.80 -13.99 1.97
N GLY A 156 -1.05 -13.46 1.02
CA GLY A 156 -0.48 -12.12 1.07
C GLY A 156 -1.10 -11.24 -0.02
N ILE A 157 -1.41 -9.99 0.30
CA ILE A 157 -1.87 -9.01 -0.68
C ILE A 157 -0.98 -7.78 -0.57
N VAL A 158 -0.29 -7.43 -1.66
CA VAL A 158 0.49 -6.19 -1.75
C VAL A 158 -0.30 -5.16 -2.53
N VAL A 159 -0.67 -4.08 -1.85
CA VAL A 159 -1.37 -2.93 -2.43
C VAL A 159 -0.38 -1.80 -2.59
N SER A 160 0.07 -1.57 -3.83
CA SER A 160 1.07 -0.54 -4.14
C SER A 160 0.70 0.25 -5.39
N GLY A 161 1.35 1.39 -5.58
CA GLY A 161 1.37 2.05 -6.89
C GLY A 161 2.27 1.30 -7.88
N SER A 162 2.82 1.99 -8.85
CA SER A 162 3.75 1.43 -9.85
C SER A 162 5.19 1.18 -9.35
N GLY A 163 5.50 1.50 -8.10
CA GLY A 163 6.86 1.46 -7.54
C GLY A 163 7.25 0.14 -6.90
N SER A 164 8.55 -0.06 -6.69
CA SER A 164 9.25 -1.29 -6.32
C SER A 164 8.60 -2.12 -5.20
N THR A 165 8.01 -3.21 -5.60
CA THR A 165 7.45 -4.24 -4.71
C THR A 165 8.48 -5.33 -4.35
N ARG A 166 9.64 -5.37 -5.02
CA ARG A 166 10.63 -6.46 -4.86
C ARG A 166 11.03 -6.72 -3.41
N GLU A 167 11.33 -5.67 -2.66
CA GLU A 167 11.76 -5.80 -1.27
C GLU A 167 10.63 -6.33 -0.37
N HIS A 168 9.40 -5.87 -0.59
CA HIS A 168 8.23 -6.34 0.13
C HIS A 168 7.88 -7.79 -0.22
N VAL A 169 7.98 -8.15 -1.49
CA VAL A 169 7.73 -9.52 -1.98
C VAL A 169 8.71 -10.52 -1.39
N GLN A 170 9.99 -10.19 -1.32
CA GLN A 170 11.00 -11.08 -0.72
C GLN A 170 10.77 -11.31 0.78
N ARG A 171 10.34 -10.28 1.50
CA ARG A 171 10.03 -10.38 2.94
C ARG A 171 8.76 -11.19 3.20
N LEU A 172 7.74 -10.97 2.39
CA LEU A 172 6.50 -11.74 2.43
C LEU A 172 6.70 -13.23 2.20
N GLY A 173 7.61 -13.56 1.31
CA GLY A 173 7.97 -14.96 1.06
C GLY A 173 8.45 -15.72 2.29
N ARG A 174 8.90 -15.01 3.34
CA ARG A 174 9.27 -15.62 4.62
C ARG A 174 8.08 -15.85 5.56
N ILE A 175 7.01 -15.07 5.40
CA ILE A 175 5.80 -15.11 6.23
C ILE A 175 4.75 -16.05 5.62
N LEU A 176 4.74 -16.15 4.29
CA LEU A 176 3.76 -16.96 3.58
C LEU A 176 4.10 -18.45 3.71
N ARG A 177 3.16 -19.22 4.24
CA ARG A 177 3.29 -20.68 4.43
C ARG A 177 2.08 -21.41 3.87
N ALA A 178 2.37 -22.56 3.25
CA ALA A 178 1.36 -23.51 2.85
C ALA A 178 0.58 -24.04 4.05
N LYS A 179 -0.73 -24.20 3.93
CA LYS A 179 -1.60 -24.74 4.96
C LYS A 179 -2.54 -25.76 4.35
N GLY A 180 -2.70 -26.90 5.03
CA GLY A 180 -3.68 -27.91 4.61
C GLY A 180 -3.47 -28.47 3.20
N GLY A 181 -2.22 -28.60 2.74
CA GLY A 181 -1.90 -29.08 1.39
C GLY A 181 -2.07 -28.04 0.27
N LYS A 182 -2.56 -26.82 0.58
CA LYS A 182 -2.66 -25.69 -0.35
C LYS A 182 -1.41 -24.84 -0.30
N GLN A 183 -0.90 -24.41 -1.46
CA GLN A 183 0.21 -23.48 -1.52
C GLN A 183 -0.25 -22.07 -1.08
N ALA A 184 0.65 -21.35 -0.42
CA ALA A 184 0.42 -19.94 -0.13
C ALA A 184 0.36 -19.11 -1.43
N VAL A 185 -0.41 -18.04 -1.44
CA VAL A 185 -0.57 -17.16 -2.60
C VAL A 185 -0.22 -15.72 -2.24
N LEU A 186 0.53 -15.08 -3.10
CA LEU A 186 0.86 -13.66 -3.02
C LEU A 186 0.22 -12.89 -4.17
N TYR A 187 -0.73 -12.04 -3.85
CA TYR A 187 -1.34 -11.14 -4.81
C TYR A 187 -0.61 -9.80 -4.82
N GLU A 188 -0.14 -9.37 -5.98
CA GLU A 188 0.38 -8.01 -6.22
C GLU A 188 -0.65 -7.20 -7.01
N LEU A 189 -1.21 -6.16 -6.41
CA LEU A 189 -2.16 -5.26 -7.06
C LEU A 189 -1.43 -4.00 -7.56
N VAL A 190 -1.30 -3.86 -8.86
CA VAL A 190 -0.58 -2.77 -9.52
C VAL A 190 -1.55 -1.96 -10.39
N SER A 191 -1.59 -0.64 -10.22
CA SER A 191 -2.40 0.22 -11.10
C SER A 191 -1.73 0.42 -12.45
N ASP A 192 -2.48 0.21 -13.52
CA ASP A 192 -2.03 0.55 -14.88
C ASP A 192 -2.04 2.07 -15.09
N GLY A 193 -1.07 2.57 -15.84
CA GLY A 193 -0.99 3.98 -16.22
C GLY A 193 -0.66 4.96 -15.09
N THR A 194 -0.20 4.47 -13.93
CA THR A 194 0.20 5.29 -12.77
C THR A 194 1.70 5.19 -12.54
N SER A 195 2.50 5.80 -13.37
CA SER A 195 3.98 5.82 -13.26
C SER A 195 4.50 7.12 -12.68
#